data_8012a42518dfb4dfa4754fcf2d1d40ce
#
_entry.id   8012a42518dfb4dfa4754fcf2d1d40ce
#
_cell.length_a   1.000
_cell.length_b   1.000
_cell.length_c   1.000
_cell.angle_alpha   90.00
_cell.angle_beta   90.00
_cell.angle_gamma   90.00
#
_symmetry.space_group_name_H-M   'P 1'
#
loop_
_entity.id
_entity.type
_entity.pdbx_description
1 polymer ?
#
loop_
_entity_poly.entity_id
_entity_poly.type
_entity_poly.pdbx_seq_one_letter_code
_entity_poly.pdbx_strand_id
1 'polypeptide(L)'
;MILIADSGSTKTDWCIVFNGTPIKRMGTKGINPFFQSEEEIQQELTHSLLPQLPEGTINSVFFYGAGCTPEKAPVLRRAIADSLPVIGNIKAYSDMLAAARGLCGHEAGIACILGTGSNSCFYNGKEIVNNISPLGFILGDEGLSLIHI
;
A
#
# COMPACT_ATOMS: atom_id res chain seq x y z
N MET A 1 11.42 14.96 -2.83
CA MET A 1 10.06 14.66 -2.34
C MET A 1 9.96 13.19 -1.94
N ILE A 2 9.09 12.84 -1.00
CA ILE A 2 8.74 11.44 -0.67
C ILE A 2 7.33 11.18 -1.17
N LEU A 3 7.11 10.04 -1.82
CA LEU A 3 5.80 9.58 -2.24
C LEU A 3 5.38 8.41 -1.35
N ILE A 4 4.19 8.48 -0.78
CA ILE A 4 3.62 7.44 0.06
C ILE A 4 2.32 6.97 -0.58
N ALA A 5 2.10 5.67 -0.64
CA ALA A 5 0.89 5.05 -1.15
C ALA A 5 0.26 4.14 -0.10
N ASP A 6 -1.07 4.22 -0.02
CA ASP A 6 -1.94 3.26 0.66
C ASP A 6 -2.90 2.68 -0.36
N SER A 7 -2.75 1.38 -0.67
CA SER A 7 -3.45 0.72 -1.76
C SER A 7 -4.33 -0.42 -1.26
N GLY A 8 -5.62 -0.20 -1.35
CA GLY A 8 -6.63 -1.25 -1.23
C GLY A 8 -6.93 -1.94 -2.57
N SER A 9 -7.93 -2.82 -2.56
CA SER A 9 -8.36 -3.56 -3.77
C SER A 9 -9.03 -2.68 -4.82
N THR A 10 -9.63 -1.56 -4.44
CA THR A 10 -10.41 -0.69 -5.35
C THR A 10 -9.73 0.62 -5.68
N LYS A 11 -8.98 1.18 -4.75
CA LYS A 11 -8.30 2.47 -4.91
C LYS A 11 -6.93 2.47 -4.25
N THR A 12 -6.06 3.35 -4.74
CA THR A 12 -4.81 3.73 -4.10
C THR A 12 -4.85 5.22 -3.78
N ASP A 13 -4.62 5.54 -2.53
CA ASP A 13 -4.43 6.91 -2.06
C ASP A 13 -2.93 7.22 -2.02
N TRP A 14 -2.52 8.25 -2.75
CA TRP A 14 -1.14 8.71 -2.84
C TRP A 14 -0.96 10.02 -2.10
N CYS A 15 0.15 10.17 -1.40
CA CYS A 15 0.50 11.39 -0.70
C CYS A 15 1.95 11.79 -0.99
N ILE A 16 2.14 13.03 -1.43
CA ILE A 16 3.48 13.63 -1.53
C ILE A 16 3.78 14.34 -0.24
N VAL A 17 4.96 14.03 0.32
CA VAL A 17 5.51 14.66 1.51
C VAL A 17 6.79 15.40 1.16
N PHE A 18 6.88 16.64 1.58
CA PHE A 18 8.06 17.49 1.43
C PHE A 18 8.43 18.08 2.80
N ASN A 19 9.68 17.91 3.21
CA ASN A 19 10.17 18.34 4.54
C ASN A 19 9.27 17.93 5.70
N GLY A 20 8.78 16.69 5.68
CA GLY A 20 7.91 16.15 6.73
C GLY A 20 6.44 16.58 6.66
N THR A 21 6.09 17.45 5.71
CA THR A 21 4.72 17.96 5.54
C THR A 21 4.04 17.37 4.32
N PRO A 22 2.82 16.82 4.45
CA PRO A 22 2.00 16.41 3.31
C PRO A 22 1.62 17.64 2.47
N ILE A 23 1.97 17.63 1.18
CA ILE A 23 1.73 18.77 0.29
C ILE A 23 0.67 18.50 -0.78
N LYS A 24 0.46 17.23 -1.16
CA LYS A 24 -0.55 16.87 -2.15
C LYS A 24 -1.04 15.45 -1.93
N ARG A 25 -2.35 15.25 -2.10
CA ARG A 25 -2.98 13.94 -2.15
C ARG A 25 -3.55 13.68 -3.55
N MET A 26 -3.47 12.45 -4.01
CA MET A 26 -3.93 12.01 -5.33
C MET A 26 -4.52 10.62 -5.19
N GLY A 27 -5.37 10.25 -6.15
CA GLY A 27 -6.01 8.93 -6.19
C GLY A 27 -5.80 8.25 -7.52
N THR A 28 -5.64 6.92 -7.48
CA THR A 28 -5.65 6.04 -8.65
C THR A 28 -6.50 4.80 -8.36
N LYS A 29 -6.68 3.94 -9.35
CA LYS A 29 -7.24 2.60 -9.10
C LYS A 29 -6.36 1.82 -8.14
N GLY A 30 -6.94 0.83 -7.49
CA GLY A 30 -6.23 -0.09 -6.60
C GLY A 30 -5.12 -0.82 -7.34
N ILE A 31 -3.95 -0.87 -6.72
CA ILE A 31 -2.78 -1.59 -7.22
C ILE A 31 -2.55 -2.80 -6.32
N ASN A 32 -2.72 -4.00 -6.89
CA ASN A 32 -2.52 -5.24 -6.19
C ASN A 32 -1.64 -6.18 -7.03
N PRO A 33 -0.35 -6.31 -6.71
CA PRO A 33 0.60 -7.09 -7.49
C PRO A 33 0.36 -8.61 -7.42
N PHE A 34 -0.60 -9.06 -6.60
CA PHE A 34 -1.01 -10.45 -6.58
C PHE A 34 -1.91 -10.81 -7.78
N PHE A 35 -2.74 -9.86 -8.23
CA PHE A 35 -3.70 -10.04 -9.31
C PHE A 35 -3.33 -9.31 -10.60
N GLN A 36 -2.44 -8.33 -10.55
CA GLN A 36 -2.05 -7.50 -11.69
C GLN A 36 -0.65 -7.84 -12.17
N SER A 37 -0.46 -7.77 -13.48
CA SER A 37 0.87 -7.87 -14.10
C SER A 37 1.67 -6.60 -13.89
N GLU A 38 2.98 -6.67 -14.16
CA GLU A 38 3.87 -5.51 -14.09
C GLU A 38 3.44 -4.42 -15.08
N GLU A 39 3.03 -4.82 -16.30
CA GLU A 39 2.57 -3.92 -17.36
C GLU A 39 1.27 -3.20 -16.99
N GLU A 40 0.32 -3.89 -16.37
CA GLU A 40 -0.93 -3.29 -15.90
C GLU A 40 -0.68 -2.23 -14.82
N ILE A 41 0.26 -2.52 -13.91
CA ILE A 41 0.67 -1.56 -12.87
C ILE A 41 1.37 -0.35 -13.51
N GLN A 42 2.29 -0.57 -14.45
CA GLN A 42 2.98 0.51 -15.17
C GLN A 42 2.00 1.41 -15.93
N GLN A 43 1.00 0.83 -16.59
CA GLN A 43 -0.05 1.59 -17.28
C GLN A 43 -0.83 2.48 -16.31
N GLU A 44 -1.26 1.95 -15.17
CA GLU A 44 -1.97 2.75 -14.16
C GLU A 44 -1.10 3.88 -13.62
N LEU A 45 0.17 3.61 -13.30
CA LEU A 45 1.10 4.64 -12.82
C LEU A 45 1.36 5.73 -13.86
N THR A 46 1.56 5.35 -15.11
CA THR A 46 1.89 6.29 -16.19
C THR A 46 0.69 7.13 -16.60
N HIS A 47 -0.50 6.52 -16.73
CA HIS A 47 -1.68 7.23 -17.22
C HIS A 47 -2.46 7.95 -16.13
N SER A 48 -2.50 7.40 -14.92
CA SER A 48 -3.34 7.94 -13.85
C SER A 48 -2.54 8.74 -12.82
N LEU A 49 -1.35 8.29 -12.41
CA LEU A 49 -0.58 8.95 -11.35
C LEU A 49 0.38 10.01 -11.88
N LEU A 50 1.20 9.66 -12.88
CA LEU A 50 2.27 10.53 -13.38
C LEU A 50 1.77 11.93 -13.79
N PRO A 51 0.62 12.10 -14.47
CA PRO A 51 0.09 13.42 -14.81
C PRO A 51 -0.32 14.27 -13.60
N GLN A 52 -0.55 13.64 -12.46
CA GLN A 52 -0.93 14.33 -11.22
C GLN A 52 0.27 14.74 -10.37
N LEU A 53 1.47 14.20 -10.65
CA LEU A 53 2.66 14.52 -9.89
C LEU A 53 3.12 15.97 -10.19
N PRO A 54 3.61 16.70 -9.17
CA PRO A 54 4.27 17.97 -9.43
C PRO A 54 5.61 17.74 -10.13
N GLU A 55 6.10 18.78 -10.81
CA GLU A 55 7.43 18.75 -11.39
C GLU A 55 8.51 18.48 -10.34
N GLY A 56 9.52 17.70 -10.71
CA GLY A 56 10.65 17.37 -9.85
C GLY A 56 10.85 15.87 -9.67
N THR A 57 11.85 15.54 -8.88
CA THR A 57 12.25 14.15 -8.62
C THR A 57 11.70 13.62 -7.29
N ILE A 58 11.39 12.33 -7.27
CA ILE A 58 10.96 11.60 -6.08
C ILE A 58 12.19 10.94 -5.47
N ASN A 59 12.54 11.34 -4.23
CA ASN A 59 13.70 10.80 -3.53
C ASN A 59 13.44 9.40 -2.98
N SER A 60 12.20 9.11 -2.57
CA SER A 60 11.84 7.78 -2.07
C SER A 60 10.35 7.52 -2.26
N VAL A 61 10.00 6.25 -2.47
CA VAL A 61 8.63 5.77 -2.51
C VAL A 61 8.42 4.75 -1.41
N PHE A 62 7.34 4.92 -0.65
CA PHE A 62 6.86 3.95 0.33
C PHE A 62 5.45 3.51 -0.09
N PHE A 63 5.36 2.32 -0.63
CA PHE A 63 4.10 1.73 -1.03
C PHE A 63 3.64 0.71 0.01
N TYR A 64 2.40 0.84 0.44
CA TYR A 64 1.73 -0.11 1.31
C TYR A 64 0.47 -0.59 0.60
N GLY A 65 0.34 -1.90 0.40
CA GLY A 65 -0.81 -2.39 -0.36
C GLY A 65 -1.20 -3.83 -0.10
N ALA A 66 -2.47 -4.10 -0.32
CA ALA A 66 -3.00 -5.44 -0.34
C ALA A 66 -2.26 -6.29 -1.39
N GLY A 67 -2.01 -7.55 -1.09
CA GLY A 67 -1.29 -8.46 -2.00
C GLY A 67 0.20 -8.16 -2.20
N CYS A 68 0.75 -7.16 -1.51
CA CYS A 68 2.18 -6.85 -1.56
C CYS A 68 2.97 -7.79 -0.64
N THR A 69 3.08 -9.05 -1.05
CA THR A 69 3.90 -10.07 -0.36
C THR A 69 5.39 -9.89 -0.69
N PRO A 70 6.31 -10.50 0.10
CA PRO A 70 7.73 -10.45 -0.20
C PRO A 70 8.09 -10.91 -1.63
N GLU A 71 7.36 -11.89 -2.18
CA GLU A 71 7.54 -12.44 -3.52
C GLU A 71 7.05 -11.47 -4.61
N LYS A 72 6.00 -10.69 -4.33
CA LYS A 72 5.38 -9.76 -5.28
C LYS A 72 5.94 -8.34 -5.20
N ALA A 73 6.51 -7.96 -4.07
CA ALA A 73 7.13 -6.64 -3.88
C ALA A 73 8.20 -6.29 -4.95
N PRO A 74 9.03 -7.20 -5.47
CA PRO A 74 9.98 -6.88 -6.53
C PRO A 74 9.31 -6.44 -7.84
N VAL A 75 8.19 -7.05 -8.23
CA VAL A 75 7.41 -6.68 -9.44
C VAL A 75 6.92 -5.25 -9.32
N LEU A 76 6.30 -4.93 -8.18
CA LEU A 76 5.81 -3.58 -7.91
C LEU A 76 6.92 -2.53 -7.89
N ARG A 77 8.07 -2.85 -7.28
CA ARG A 77 9.21 -1.92 -7.26
C ARG A 77 9.75 -1.63 -8.64
N ARG A 78 9.84 -2.63 -9.54
CA ARG A 78 10.23 -2.41 -10.95
C ARG A 78 9.22 -1.55 -11.66
N ALA A 79 7.93 -1.89 -11.56
CA ALA A 79 6.87 -1.09 -12.18
C ALA A 79 6.93 0.39 -11.76
N ILE A 80 7.16 0.67 -10.48
CA ILE A 80 7.31 2.05 -9.97
C ILE A 80 8.58 2.70 -10.52
N ALA A 81 9.72 1.99 -10.52
CA ALA A 81 10.99 2.54 -10.99
C ALA A 81 10.96 2.91 -12.47
N ASP A 82 10.28 2.10 -13.29
CA ASP A 82 10.19 2.31 -14.74
C ASP A 82 9.15 3.38 -15.12
N SER A 83 8.17 3.64 -14.25
CA SER A 83 7.05 4.53 -14.57
C SER A 83 7.17 5.94 -13.98
N LEU A 84 7.92 6.10 -12.90
CA LEU A 84 7.98 7.36 -12.15
C LEU A 84 9.41 7.91 -12.05
N PRO A 85 9.61 9.24 -11.94
CA PRO A 85 10.93 9.88 -11.84
C PRO A 85 11.54 9.70 -10.44
N VAL A 86 11.77 8.45 -10.03
CA VAL A 86 12.32 8.10 -8.72
C VAL A 86 13.84 7.98 -8.82
N ILE A 87 14.57 8.72 -7.98
CA ILE A 87 16.04 8.71 -7.94
C ILE A 87 16.61 7.94 -6.75
N GLY A 88 15.79 7.48 -5.83
CA GLY A 88 16.23 6.81 -4.61
C GLY A 88 15.51 5.50 -4.34
N ASN A 89 15.21 5.24 -3.07
CA ASN A 89 14.71 3.93 -2.66
C ASN A 89 13.21 3.77 -2.89
N ILE A 90 12.82 2.60 -3.40
CA ILE A 90 11.43 2.17 -3.49
C ILE A 90 11.24 1.01 -2.51
N LYS A 91 10.37 1.22 -1.54
CA LYS A 91 9.99 0.23 -0.52
C LYS A 91 8.52 -0.13 -0.70
N ALA A 92 8.25 -1.42 -0.74
CA ALA A 92 6.91 -1.97 -0.92
C ALA A 92 6.61 -2.95 0.21
N TYR A 93 5.49 -2.74 0.88
CA TYR A 93 5.06 -3.45 2.07
C TYR A 93 3.57 -3.79 2.00
N SER A 94 3.12 -4.70 2.87
CA SER A 94 1.69 -4.97 3.05
C SER A 94 0.95 -3.77 3.66
N ASP A 95 -0.33 -3.64 3.34
CA ASP A 95 -1.28 -2.71 3.96
C ASP A 95 -1.36 -2.91 5.49
N MET A 96 -1.28 -4.15 5.95
CA MET A 96 -1.25 -4.48 7.38
C MET A 96 -0.09 -3.78 8.11
N LEU A 97 1.08 -3.66 7.50
CA LEU A 97 2.20 -2.94 8.09
C LEU A 97 1.94 -1.42 8.15
N ALA A 98 1.22 -0.86 7.18
CA ALA A 98 0.80 0.54 7.26
C ALA A 98 -0.14 0.78 8.44
N ALA A 99 -1.15 -0.08 8.61
CA ALA A 99 -2.08 0.00 9.73
C ALA A 99 -1.34 -0.12 11.08
N ALA A 100 -0.43 -1.10 11.21
CA ALA A 100 0.35 -1.29 12.42
C ALA A 100 1.22 -0.06 12.76
N ARG A 101 1.94 0.48 11.77
CA ARG A 101 2.76 1.68 11.95
C ARG A 101 1.95 2.94 12.25
N GLY A 102 0.79 3.08 11.59
CA GLY A 102 -0.09 4.23 11.79
C GLY A 102 -0.77 4.23 13.17
N LEU A 103 -1.14 3.05 13.68
CA LEU A 103 -1.82 2.91 14.97
C LEU A 103 -0.85 2.84 16.16
N CYS A 104 0.23 2.08 16.02
CA CYS A 104 1.13 1.77 17.13
C CYS A 104 2.41 2.62 17.12
N GLY A 105 2.74 3.28 16.03
CA GLY A 105 3.98 4.06 15.92
C GLY A 105 5.22 3.17 16.07
N HIS A 106 5.93 3.34 17.17
CA HIS A 106 7.11 2.54 17.55
C HIS A 106 6.86 1.62 18.74
N GLU A 107 5.62 1.55 19.23
CA GLU A 107 5.24 0.70 20.35
C GLU A 107 4.67 -0.64 19.87
N ALA A 108 4.74 -1.64 20.73
CA ALA A 108 4.10 -2.92 20.46
C ALA A 108 2.58 -2.82 20.59
N GLY A 109 1.85 -3.48 19.69
CA GLY A 109 0.39 -3.43 19.70
C GLY A 109 -0.25 -4.43 18.74
N ILE A 110 -1.57 -4.46 18.77
CA ILE A 110 -2.40 -5.23 17.82
C ILE A 110 -3.05 -4.25 16.88
N ALA A 111 -2.88 -4.49 15.58
CA ALA A 111 -3.53 -3.73 14.52
C ALA A 111 -4.53 -4.63 13.77
N CYS A 112 -5.68 -4.06 13.43
CA CYS A 112 -6.72 -4.74 12.65
C CYS A 112 -7.14 -3.87 11.47
N ILE A 113 -7.35 -4.52 10.33
CA ILE A 113 -7.97 -3.91 9.14
C ILE A 113 -9.35 -4.55 8.96
N LEU A 114 -10.36 -3.72 8.82
CA LEU A 114 -11.73 -4.13 8.49
C LEU A 114 -12.12 -3.44 7.17
N GLY A 115 -12.28 -4.22 6.12
CA GLY A 115 -12.59 -3.73 4.78
C GLY A 115 -13.31 -4.78 3.95
N THR A 116 -12.90 -4.99 2.71
CA THR A 116 -13.40 -6.09 1.86
C THR A 116 -13.08 -7.46 2.47
N GLY A 117 -12.04 -7.54 3.28
CA GLY A 117 -11.70 -8.66 4.16
C GLY A 117 -11.29 -8.13 5.53
N SER A 118 -11.18 -9.01 6.53
CA SER A 118 -10.61 -8.67 7.83
C SER A 118 -9.21 -9.27 7.97
N ASN A 119 -8.32 -8.55 8.62
CA ASN A 119 -6.97 -9.02 8.93
C ASN A 119 -6.51 -8.42 10.25
N SER A 120 -5.71 -9.15 11.02
CA SER A 120 -5.14 -8.65 12.26
C SER A 120 -3.71 -9.14 12.47
N CYS A 121 -2.90 -8.34 13.14
CA CYS A 121 -1.52 -8.69 13.42
C CYS A 121 -1.08 -8.23 14.81
N PHE A 122 -0.06 -8.90 15.32
CA PHE A 122 0.76 -8.40 16.42
C PHE A 122 2.02 -7.75 15.86
N TYR A 123 2.21 -6.50 16.22
CA TYR A 123 3.33 -5.64 15.83
C TYR A 123 4.20 -5.37 17.05
N ASN A 124 5.52 -5.52 16.94
CA ASN A 124 6.47 -5.38 18.05
C ASN A 124 7.12 -3.98 18.14
N GLY A 125 6.59 -2.99 17.41
CA GLY A 125 7.17 -1.65 17.29
C GLY A 125 8.14 -1.47 16.10
N LYS A 126 8.47 -2.55 15.38
CA LYS A 126 9.34 -2.55 14.19
C LYS A 126 8.75 -3.32 13.02
N GLU A 127 8.25 -4.52 13.30
CA GLU A 127 7.77 -5.47 12.30
C GLU A 127 6.55 -6.26 12.80
N ILE A 128 5.82 -6.86 11.88
CA ILE A 128 4.73 -7.79 12.20
C ILE A 128 5.38 -9.12 12.60
N VAL A 129 5.14 -9.53 13.83
CA VAL A 129 5.66 -10.79 14.38
C VAL A 129 4.68 -11.95 14.14
N ASN A 130 3.39 -11.65 14.20
CA ASN A 130 2.33 -12.64 13.98
C ASN A 130 1.18 -11.99 13.21
N ASN A 131 0.66 -12.70 12.22
CA ASN A 131 -0.45 -12.25 11.38
C ASN A 131 -1.52 -13.34 11.37
N ILE A 132 -2.76 -12.95 11.69
CA ILE A 132 -3.92 -13.82 11.59
C ILE A 132 -4.61 -13.49 10.27
N SER A 133 -4.37 -14.34 9.27
CA SER A 133 -4.99 -14.18 7.96
C SER A 133 -6.50 -14.37 8.01
N PRO A 134 -7.28 -13.65 7.21
CA PRO A 134 -8.72 -13.79 7.13
C PRO A 134 -9.08 -15.20 6.63
N LEU A 135 -10.15 -15.76 7.16
CA LEU A 135 -10.71 -17.03 6.69
C LEU A 135 -11.43 -16.90 5.35
N GLY A 136 -11.81 -15.68 4.97
CA GLY A 136 -12.61 -15.39 3.79
C GLY A 136 -14.10 -15.74 3.97
N PHE A 137 -14.93 -15.20 3.08
CA PHE A 137 -16.39 -15.28 3.17
C PHE A 137 -16.92 -16.73 3.30
N ILE A 138 -16.35 -17.67 2.55
CA ILE A 138 -16.81 -19.08 2.52
C ILE A 138 -16.56 -19.79 3.84
N LEU A 139 -15.49 -19.44 4.56
CA LEU A 139 -15.12 -20.06 5.83
C LEU A 139 -15.60 -19.30 7.07
N GLY A 140 -16.33 -18.18 6.88
CA GLY A 140 -16.94 -17.42 7.97
C GLY A 140 -16.00 -16.32 8.52
N ASP A 141 -15.56 -15.42 7.67
CA ASP A 141 -14.84 -14.22 8.12
C ASP A 141 -15.83 -13.19 8.68
N GLU A 142 -15.99 -13.15 9.99
CA GLU A 142 -16.93 -12.27 10.70
C GLU A 142 -16.57 -10.80 10.61
N GLY A 143 -15.32 -10.47 10.29
CA GLY A 143 -14.85 -9.10 10.10
C GLY A 143 -15.06 -8.55 8.68
N LEU A 144 -15.67 -9.31 7.79
CA LEU A 144 -15.87 -8.92 6.40
C LEU A 144 -16.93 -7.83 6.31
N SER A 145 -16.59 -6.70 5.73
CA SER A 145 -17.57 -5.65 5.41
C SER A 145 -18.38 -6.06 4.17
N LEU A 146 -19.51 -6.71 4.40
CA LEU A 146 -20.46 -7.02 3.35
C LEU A 146 -21.41 -5.82 3.18
N ILE A 147 -21.44 -5.26 1.99
CA ILE A 147 -22.50 -4.33 1.61
C ILE A 147 -23.72 -5.19 1.31
N HIS A 148 -24.69 -5.18 2.20
CA HIS A 148 -26.00 -5.74 1.91
C HIS A 148 -26.70 -4.79 0.93
N ILE A 149 -26.92 -5.30 -0.26
CA ILE A 149 -27.81 -4.66 -1.25
C ILE A 149 -29.25 -5.09 -0.95
#